data_8d224a941545ab24cb6a775038809e03
#
_entry.id   8d224a941545ab24cb6a775038809e03
#
_cell.length_a   1.000
_cell.length_b   1.000
_cell.length_c   1.000
_cell.angle_alpha   90.00
_cell.angle_beta   90.00
_cell.angle_gamma   90.00
#
_symmetry.space_group_name_H-M   'P 1'
#
loop_
_entity.id
_entity.type
_entity.pdbx_description
1 polymer ?
#
loop_
_entity_poly.entity_id
_entity_poly.type
_entity_poly.pdbx_seq_one_letter_code
_entity_poly.pdbx_strand_id
1 'polypeptide(L)'
;LAGVEAEQIISINFEDLEFEELLDYKVLYRYIKERLCSDKMTYIFLDEIQNVPDFPKVVDSLYVKNNTDVYITGSNSYLLSSELATLLSGRYVEISMLPLSFREYVTVTGRPQEDAFSEYMQTGGLPYVAVMNRTDEKVNQYLEGIYNTVIVKDIEERQARKEKDVGKRKITDIALLKSIARYL
;
A
#
# COMPACT_ATOMS: atom_id res chain seq x y z
N LEU A 1 -12.41 16.59 1.99
CA LEU A 1 -13.66 15.96 1.57
C LEU A 1 -14.81 16.91 1.93
N ALA A 2 -15.39 17.59 0.94
CA ALA A 2 -16.48 18.52 1.19
C ALA A 2 -17.68 17.77 1.78
N GLY A 3 -18.09 18.11 3.02
CA GLY A 3 -19.28 17.55 3.66
C GLY A 3 -19.08 16.32 4.54
N VAL A 4 -17.83 15.86 4.77
CA VAL A 4 -17.51 14.78 5.71
C VAL A 4 -16.90 15.38 6.98
N GLU A 5 -17.45 15.08 8.13
CA GLU A 5 -16.96 15.53 9.43
C GLU A 5 -15.82 14.61 9.92
N ALA A 6 -14.93 15.14 10.76
CA ALA A 6 -13.79 14.37 11.27
C ALA A 6 -14.20 13.11 12.04
N GLU A 7 -15.32 13.17 12.75
CA GLU A 7 -15.90 12.06 13.52
C GLU A 7 -16.39 10.89 12.64
N GLN A 8 -16.60 11.14 11.35
CA GLN A 8 -16.97 10.10 10.38
C GLN A 8 -15.75 9.35 9.83
N ILE A 9 -14.53 9.74 10.19
CA ILE A 9 -13.30 9.18 9.64
C ILE A 9 -12.56 8.42 10.73
N ILE A 10 -12.34 7.13 10.50
CA ILE A 10 -11.44 6.28 11.28
C ILE A 10 -10.25 5.95 10.39
N SER A 11 -9.05 6.37 10.78
CA SER A 11 -7.82 6.10 10.04
C SER A 11 -6.80 5.44 10.97
N ILE A 12 -6.32 4.27 10.58
CA ILE A 12 -5.38 3.45 11.36
C ILE A 12 -4.27 3.00 10.42
N ASN A 13 -3.02 3.27 10.79
CA ASN A 13 -1.85 2.73 10.12
C ASN A 13 -1.19 1.67 11.02
N PHE A 14 -1.16 0.42 10.59
CA PHE A 14 -0.63 -0.70 11.36
C PHE A 14 0.91 -0.82 11.35
N GLU A 15 1.61 0.15 10.80
CA GLU A 15 3.05 0.35 11.02
C GLU A 15 3.33 1.30 12.20
N ASP A 16 2.31 2.04 12.68
CA ASP A 16 2.45 2.93 13.80
C ASP A 16 2.24 2.17 15.12
N LEU A 17 3.23 2.26 16.02
CA LEU A 17 3.21 1.64 17.35
C LEU A 17 2.04 2.12 18.22
N GLU A 18 1.47 3.30 17.93
CA GLU A 18 0.28 3.79 18.62
C GLU A 18 -0.91 2.83 18.49
N PHE A 19 -0.94 2.04 17.41
CA PHE A 19 -1.99 1.08 17.11
C PHE A 19 -1.58 -0.38 17.35
N GLU A 20 -0.47 -0.66 18.05
CA GLU A 20 0.03 -2.01 18.29
C GLU A 20 -1.03 -2.93 18.95
N GLU A 21 -1.83 -2.40 19.89
CA GLU A 21 -2.91 -3.16 20.53
C GLU A 21 -4.02 -3.58 19.56
N LEU A 22 -4.17 -2.88 18.42
CA LEU A 22 -5.16 -3.17 17.39
C LEU A 22 -4.72 -4.26 16.41
N LEU A 23 -3.54 -4.83 16.54
CA LEU A 23 -3.09 -6.00 15.76
C LEU A 23 -3.88 -7.26 16.11
N ASP A 24 -4.57 -7.32 17.25
CA ASP A 24 -5.60 -8.33 17.49
C ASP A 24 -6.90 -7.95 16.76
N TYR A 25 -7.33 -8.79 15.82
CA TYR A 25 -8.51 -8.50 14.99
C TYR A 25 -9.81 -8.29 15.79
N LYS A 26 -9.94 -8.90 16.99
CA LYS A 26 -11.12 -8.72 17.84
C LYS A 26 -11.09 -7.38 18.56
N VAL A 27 -9.90 -6.96 18.99
CA VAL A 27 -9.67 -5.64 19.60
C VAL A 27 -9.93 -4.57 18.54
N LEU A 28 -9.36 -4.72 17.34
CA LEU A 28 -9.60 -3.84 16.19
C LEU A 28 -11.10 -3.69 15.88
N TYR A 29 -11.82 -4.82 15.75
CA TYR A 29 -13.25 -4.78 15.48
C TYR A 29 -14.03 -4.02 16.55
N ARG A 30 -13.70 -4.24 17.82
CA ARG A 30 -14.34 -3.54 18.95
C ARG A 30 -14.05 -2.04 18.91
N TYR A 31 -12.78 -1.68 18.71
CA TYR A 31 -12.32 -0.29 18.57
C TYR A 31 -13.10 0.47 17.49
N ILE A 32 -13.22 -0.14 16.29
CA ILE A 32 -13.96 0.45 15.18
C ILE A 32 -15.45 0.55 15.54
N LYS A 33 -16.03 -0.55 16.06
CA LYS A 33 -17.47 -0.60 16.38
C LYS A 33 -17.91 0.48 17.35
N GLU A 34 -17.09 0.81 18.35
CA GLU A 34 -17.36 1.85 19.34
C GLU A 34 -17.32 3.27 18.76
N ARG A 35 -16.71 3.44 17.58
CA ARG A 35 -16.52 4.74 16.91
C ARG A 35 -17.41 4.92 15.68
N LEU A 36 -18.25 3.93 15.37
CA LEU A 36 -19.18 4.06 14.24
C LEU A 36 -20.22 5.15 14.52
N CYS A 37 -20.45 6.00 13.54
CA CYS A 37 -21.56 6.95 13.61
C CYS A 37 -22.91 6.23 13.53
N SER A 38 -23.89 6.65 14.35
CA SER A 38 -25.23 6.06 14.35
C SER A 38 -26.04 6.42 13.09
N ASP A 39 -25.95 7.69 12.67
CA ASP A 39 -26.85 8.28 11.68
C ASP A 39 -26.14 8.76 10.40
N LYS A 40 -24.81 8.59 10.32
CA LYS A 40 -23.97 9.01 9.19
C LYS A 40 -23.10 7.87 8.72
N MET A 41 -22.61 7.97 7.47
CA MET A 41 -21.61 7.06 6.94
C MET A 41 -20.30 7.23 7.70
N THR A 42 -19.69 6.11 8.11
CA THR A 42 -18.35 6.08 8.68
C THR A 42 -17.35 5.56 7.64
N TYR A 43 -16.34 6.35 7.33
CA TYR A 43 -15.27 6.02 6.42
C TYR A 43 -14.09 5.45 7.20
N ILE A 44 -13.70 4.22 6.90
CA ILE A 44 -12.70 3.47 7.66
C ILE A 44 -11.50 3.20 6.75
N PHE A 45 -10.35 3.76 7.09
CA PHE A 45 -9.08 3.59 6.38
C PHE A 45 -8.14 2.73 7.23
N LEU A 46 -7.77 1.56 6.71
CA LEU A 46 -6.92 0.58 7.36
C LEU A 46 -5.67 0.40 6.49
N ASP A 47 -4.60 1.07 6.88
CA ASP A 47 -3.33 1.08 6.15
C ASP A 47 -2.42 -0.04 6.65
N GLU A 48 -1.75 -0.75 5.72
CA GLU A 48 -0.91 -1.92 5.99
C GLU A 48 -1.65 -3.04 6.78
N ILE A 49 -2.90 -3.31 6.36
CA ILE A 49 -3.84 -4.22 7.05
C ILE A 49 -3.32 -5.67 7.17
N GLN A 50 -2.38 -6.09 6.31
CA GLN A 50 -1.79 -7.43 6.39
C GLN A 50 -1.03 -7.68 7.70
N ASN A 51 -0.71 -6.63 8.45
CA ASN A 51 -0.09 -6.75 9.77
C ASN A 51 -1.08 -7.26 10.84
N VAL A 52 -2.39 -7.24 10.55
CA VAL A 52 -3.43 -7.77 11.41
C VAL A 52 -3.79 -9.20 10.99
N PRO A 53 -3.42 -10.24 11.76
CA PRO A 53 -3.86 -11.60 11.47
C PRO A 53 -5.39 -11.70 11.43
N ASP A 54 -5.92 -12.50 10.51
CA ASP A 54 -7.38 -12.70 10.38
C ASP A 54 -8.21 -11.42 10.06
N PHE A 55 -7.59 -10.35 9.58
CA PHE A 55 -8.29 -9.10 9.22
C PHE A 55 -9.49 -9.29 8.28
N PRO A 56 -9.54 -10.29 7.37
CA PRO A 56 -10.72 -10.47 6.52
C PRO A 56 -12.01 -10.65 7.31
N LYS A 57 -11.95 -11.25 8.50
CA LYS A 57 -13.10 -11.37 9.41
C LYS A 57 -13.61 -10.01 9.89
N VAL A 58 -12.71 -9.05 10.09
CA VAL A 58 -13.07 -7.68 10.46
C VAL A 58 -13.74 -6.98 9.29
N VAL A 59 -13.12 -7.05 8.10
CA VAL A 59 -13.63 -6.41 6.89
C VAL A 59 -15.01 -6.95 6.54
N ASP A 60 -15.19 -8.26 6.52
CA ASP A 60 -16.49 -8.90 6.28
C ASP A 60 -17.56 -8.47 7.32
N SER A 61 -17.16 -8.38 8.60
CA SER A 61 -18.06 -7.96 9.67
C SER A 61 -18.46 -6.49 9.57
N LEU A 62 -17.60 -5.65 9.03
CA LEU A 62 -17.91 -4.24 8.74
C LEU A 62 -18.73 -4.10 7.47
N TYR A 63 -18.46 -4.89 6.44
CA TYR A 63 -19.17 -4.85 5.16
C TYR A 63 -20.68 -5.08 5.30
N VAL A 64 -21.11 -5.92 6.24
CA VAL A 64 -22.55 -6.18 6.47
C VAL A 64 -23.27 -5.04 7.20
N LYS A 65 -22.56 -3.98 7.56
CA LYS A 65 -23.14 -2.79 8.19
C LYS A 65 -23.53 -1.76 7.11
N ASN A 66 -24.70 -1.16 7.24
CA ASN A 66 -25.24 -0.26 6.22
C ASN A 66 -24.61 1.14 6.22
N ASN A 67 -23.85 1.48 7.26
CA ASN A 67 -23.30 2.81 7.47
C ASN A 67 -21.76 2.83 7.54
N THR A 68 -21.10 1.89 6.87
CA THR A 68 -19.66 1.82 6.80
C THR A 68 -19.17 1.76 5.35
N ASP A 69 -18.08 2.47 5.07
CA ASP A 69 -17.32 2.39 3.84
C ASP A 69 -15.86 2.11 4.21
N VAL A 70 -15.31 0.98 3.76
CA VAL A 70 -14.02 0.45 4.24
C VAL A 70 -13.00 0.49 3.13
N TYR A 71 -11.90 1.17 3.38
CA TYR A 71 -10.74 1.27 2.51
C TYR A 71 -9.57 0.54 3.17
N ILE A 72 -8.98 -0.39 2.45
CA ILE A 72 -7.81 -1.13 2.93
C ILE A 72 -6.64 -0.91 1.99
N THR A 73 -5.45 -0.75 2.54
CA THR A 73 -4.19 -0.80 1.80
C THR A 73 -3.28 -1.87 2.36
N GLY A 74 -2.24 -2.19 1.61
CA GLY A 74 -1.21 -3.08 2.08
C GLY A 74 -0.20 -3.41 1.00
N SER A 75 0.89 -4.09 1.37
CA SER A 75 1.91 -4.47 0.41
C SER A 75 1.33 -5.38 -0.67
N ASN A 76 1.63 -5.07 -1.93
CA ASN A 76 1.09 -5.69 -3.13
C ASN A 76 1.15 -7.24 -3.14
N SER A 77 2.16 -7.81 -2.50
CA SER A 77 2.33 -9.27 -2.49
C SER A 77 1.21 -10.03 -1.77
N TYR A 78 0.53 -9.37 -0.83
CA TYR A 78 -0.58 -9.98 -0.08
C TYR A 78 -1.95 -9.60 -0.66
N LEU A 79 -2.18 -8.31 -0.95
CA LEU A 79 -3.47 -7.83 -1.45
C LEU A 79 -3.76 -8.25 -2.89
N LEU A 80 -2.72 -8.47 -3.72
CA LEU A 80 -2.86 -9.02 -5.08
C LEU A 80 -2.93 -10.54 -5.13
N SER A 81 -2.90 -11.24 -3.96
CA SER A 81 -3.04 -12.68 -3.97
C SER A 81 -4.49 -13.06 -4.34
N SER A 82 -4.64 -14.09 -5.18
CA SER A 82 -5.93 -14.71 -5.46
C SER A 82 -6.65 -15.19 -4.18
N GLU A 83 -5.91 -15.32 -3.08
CA GLU A 83 -6.41 -15.65 -1.76
C GLU A 83 -7.27 -14.53 -1.18
N LEU A 84 -6.84 -13.26 -1.29
CA LEU A 84 -7.65 -12.13 -0.82
C LEU A 84 -8.96 -12.00 -1.61
N ALA A 85 -8.90 -12.16 -2.93
CA ALA A 85 -10.10 -12.17 -3.77
C ALA A 85 -11.10 -13.25 -3.34
N THR A 86 -10.59 -14.41 -2.91
CA THR A 86 -11.40 -15.50 -2.38
C THR A 86 -11.92 -15.21 -0.98
N LEU A 87 -11.08 -14.65 -0.10
CA LEU A 87 -11.44 -14.31 1.29
C LEU A 87 -12.52 -13.23 1.35
N LEU A 88 -12.41 -12.19 0.53
CA LEU A 88 -13.41 -11.10 0.46
C LEU A 88 -14.59 -11.43 -0.48
N SER A 89 -14.62 -12.65 -1.05
CA SER A 89 -15.74 -13.15 -1.86
C SER A 89 -16.18 -12.21 -3.00
N GLY A 90 -15.25 -11.46 -3.59
CA GLY A 90 -15.52 -10.49 -4.66
C GLY A 90 -16.31 -9.24 -4.22
N ARG A 91 -16.37 -8.96 -2.93
CA ARG A 91 -17.11 -7.82 -2.35
C ARG A 91 -16.25 -6.58 -2.20
N TYR A 92 -15.40 -6.29 -3.18
CA TYR A 92 -14.52 -5.12 -3.17
C TYR A 92 -14.36 -4.53 -4.56
N VAL A 93 -13.94 -3.29 -4.60
CA VAL A 93 -13.48 -2.60 -5.81
C VAL A 93 -12.00 -2.33 -5.65
N GLU A 94 -11.20 -2.77 -6.61
CA GLU A 94 -9.77 -2.49 -6.62
C GLU A 94 -9.52 -1.10 -7.20
N ILE A 95 -8.77 -0.29 -6.45
CA ILE A 95 -8.28 1.01 -6.89
C ILE A 95 -6.79 0.89 -7.15
N SER A 96 -6.43 0.73 -8.41
CA SER A 96 -5.03 0.68 -8.83
C SER A 96 -4.45 2.08 -8.90
N MET A 97 -3.38 2.33 -8.14
CA MET A 97 -2.64 3.58 -8.16
C MET A 97 -1.26 3.35 -8.77
N LEU A 98 -0.94 4.14 -9.78
CA LEU A 98 0.38 4.17 -10.41
C LEU A 98 1.19 5.34 -9.85
N PRO A 99 2.54 5.32 -10.00
CA PRO A 99 3.34 6.52 -9.82
C PRO A 99 2.80 7.69 -10.66
N LEU A 100 3.20 8.92 -10.33
CA LEU A 100 2.74 10.11 -11.05
C LEU A 100 2.96 9.97 -12.56
N SER A 101 1.90 10.21 -13.33
CA SER A 101 2.03 10.43 -14.77
C SER A 101 2.84 11.71 -15.02
N PHE A 102 3.38 11.88 -16.22
CA PHE A 102 4.14 13.08 -16.55
C PHE A 102 3.34 14.38 -16.34
N ARG A 103 2.03 14.35 -16.64
CA ARG A 103 1.15 15.51 -16.39
C ARG A 103 1.05 15.84 -14.91
N GLU A 104 0.84 14.85 -14.07
CA GLU A 104 0.77 15.01 -12.61
C GLU A 104 2.12 15.49 -12.05
N TYR A 105 3.21 14.93 -12.57
CA TYR A 105 4.56 15.34 -12.21
C TYR A 105 4.82 16.82 -12.50
N VAL A 106 4.46 17.32 -13.69
CA VAL A 106 4.56 18.74 -14.05
C VAL A 106 3.70 19.60 -13.11
N THR A 107 2.49 19.14 -12.79
CA THR A 107 1.59 19.86 -11.89
C THR A 107 2.16 19.96 -10.47
N VAL A 108 2.69 18.86 -9.95
CA VAL A 108 3.27 18.79 -8.59
C VAL A 108 4.57 19.61 -8.47
N THR A 109 5.43 19.52 -9.49
CA THR A 109 6.73 20.22 -9.47
C THR A 109 6.62 21.70 -9.83
N GLY A 110 5.56 22.11 -10.54
CA GLY A 110 5.40 23.48 -11.06
C GLY A 110 6.46 23.92 -12.07
N ARG A 111 7.22 22.97 -12.63
CA ARG A 111 8.34 23.23 -13.56
C ARG A 111 7.87 23.41 -15.01
N PRO A 112 8.64 24.15 -15.83
CA PRO A 112 8.42 24.17 -17.27
C PRO A 112 8.44 22.74 -17.85
N GLN A 113 7.57 22.46 -18.79
CA GLN A 113 7.34 21.11 -19.30
C GLN A 113 8.60 20.50 -19.95
N GLU A 114 9.42 21.32 -20.60
CA GLU A 114 10.65 20.88 -21.26
C GLU A 114 11.70 20.40 -20.24
N ASP A 115 11.90 21.16 -19.15
CA ASP A 115 12.83 20.80 -18.09
C ASP A 115 12.34 19.58 -17.31
N ALA A 116 11.03 19.55 -17.01
CA ALA A 116 10.39 18.45 -16.29
C ALA A 116 10.45 17.12 -17.05
N PHE A 117 10.43 17.14 -18.39
CA PHE A 117 10.46 15.93 -19.19
C PHE A 117 11.79 15.17 -19.08
N SER A 118 12.91 15.88 -19.23
CA SER A 118 14.23 15.29 -19.10
C SER A 118 14.43 14.64 -17.73
N GLU A 119 13.96 15.32 -16.70
CA GLU A 119 14.07 14.87 -15.33
C GLU A 119 13.16 13.67 -15.03
N TYR A 120 11.90 13.71 -15.48
CA TYR A 120 10.96 12.61 -15.36
C TYR A 120 11.47 11.33 -16.04
N MET A 121 12.12 11.47 -17.20
CA MET A 121 12.72 10.31 -17.89
C MET A 121 13.88 9.69 -17.11
N GLN A 122 14.58 10.45 -16.29
CA GLN A 122 15.71 9.97 -15.48
C GLN A 122 15.25 9.39 -14.13
N THR A 123 14.25 10.00 -13.50
CA THR A 123 13.90 9.72 -12.10
C THR A 123 12.55 9.01 -11.93
N GLY A 124 11.75 8.94 -12.99
CA GLY A 124 10.41 8.37 -12.95
C GLY A 124 9.40 9.24 -12.20
N GLY A 125 8.26 8.65 -11.92
CA GLY A 125 7.09 9.33 -11.35
C GLY A 125 6.86 9.09 -9.86
N LEU A 126 7.86 8.70 -9.07
CA LEU A 126 7.68 8.51 -7.63
C LEU A 126 7.33 9.85 -6.95
N PRO A 127 6.21 9.95 -6.20
CA PRO A 127 5.73 11.22 -5.65
C PRO A 127 6.77 11.93 -4.77
N TYR A 128 7.48 11.19 -3.93
CA TYR A 128 8.49 11.78 -3.06
C TYR A 128 9.66 12.40 -3.85
N VAL A 129 10.07 11.76 -4.96
CA VAL A 129 11.10 12.32 -5.85
C VAL A 129 10.65 13.66 -6.46
N ALA A 130 9.36 13.82 -6.75
CA ALA A 130 8.83 15.07 -7.29
C ALA A 130 8.90 16.25 -6.30
N VAL A 131 8.84 16.00 -5.00
CA VAL A 131 8.76 17.05 -3.95
C VAL A 131 10.04 17.20 -3.11
N MET A 132 10.98 16.26 -3.19
CA MET A 132 12.21 16.34 -2.39
C MET A 132 13.11 17.50 -2.82
N ASN A 133 13.86 18.08 -1.87
CA ASN A 133 14.87 19.08 -2.18
C ASN A 133 16.10 18.42 -2.81
N ARG A 134 16.36 18.67 -4.09
CA ARG A 134 17.14 17.82 -4.98
C ARG A 134 18.61 18.19 -5.09
N THR A 135 19.44 17.15 -4.98
CA THR A 135 20.65 17.00 -5.80
C THR A 135 20.54 15.62 -6.47
N ASP A 136 21.14 15.43 -7.64
CA ASP A 136 21.08 14.15 -8.38
C ASP A 136 21.59 13.00 -7.50
N GLU A 137 22.58 13.25 -6.66
CA GLU A 137 23.11 12.28 -5.72
C GLU A 137 22.04 11.80 -4.69
N LYS A 138 21.27 12.72 -4.12
CA LYS A 138 20.19 12.35 -3.16
C LYS A 138 19.06 11.58 -3.83
N VAL A 139 18.70 11.96 -5.06
CA VAL A 139 17.68 11.24 -5.82
C VAL A 139 18.16 9.83 -6.12
N ASN A 140 19.38 9.65 -6.58
CA ASN A 140 19.94 8.34 -6.86
C ASN A 140 20.05 7.47 -5.62
N GLN A 141 20.52 8.01 -4.49
CA GLN A 141 20.55 7.29 -3.21
C GLN A 141 19.16 6.87 -2.75
N TYR A 142 18.16 7.72 -2.91
CA TYR A 142 16.78 7.39 -2.56
C TYR A 142 16.21 6.29 -3.46
N LEU A 143 16.38 6.39 -4.77
CA LEU A 143 15.93 5.36 -5.73
C LEU A 143 16.63 4.02 -5.49
N GLU A 144 17.93 4.05 -5.22
CA GLU A 144 18.71 2.84 -4.87
C GLU A 144 18.23 2.24 -3.54
N GLY A 145 17.89 3.07 -2.56
CA GLY A 145 17.30 2.64 -1.31
C GLY A 145 15.95 1.93 -1.51
N ILE A 146 15.05 2.51 -2.31
CA ILE A 146 13.77 1.87 -2.67
C ILE A 146 14.01 0.55 -3.40
N TYR A 147 14.87 0.55 -4.42
CA TYR A 147 15.20 -0.66 -5.17
C TYR A 147 15.65 -1.79 -4.25
N ASN A 148 16.60 -1.51 -3.36
CA ASN A 148 17.15 -2.52 -2.45
C ASN A 148 16.15 -2.96 -1.38
N THR A 149 15.33 -2.05 -0.85
CA THR A 149 14.41 -2.35 0.24
C THR A 149 13.11 -2.98 -0.27
N VAL A 150 12.47 -2.36 -1.26
CA VAL A 150 11.14 -2.80 -1.72
C VAL A 150 11.26 -4.02 -2.63
N ILE A 151 12.09 -3.94 -3.68
CA ILE A 151 12.17 -5.02 -4.66
C ILE A 151 12.80 -6.27 -4.06
N VAL A 152 13.89 -6.10 -3.32
CA VAL A 152 14.61 -7.24 -2.73
C VAL A 152 13.77 -7.89 -1.62
N LYS A 153 13.22 -7.09 -0.72
CA LYS A 153 12.37 -7.57 0.37
C LYS A 153 11.12 -8.28 -0.15
N ASP A 154 10.43 -7.71 -1.15
CA ASP A 154 9.23 -8.31 -1.74
C ASP A 154 9.55 -9.67 -2.40
N ILE A 155 10.69 -9.79 -3.06
CA ILE A 155 11.16 -11.05 -3.63
C ILE A 155 11.46 -12.09 -2.53
N GLU A 156 12.15 -11.69 -1.47
CA GLU A 156 12.49 -12.56 -0.34
C GLU A 156 11.23 -13.05 0.38
N GLU A 157 10.28 -12.19 0.64
CA GLU A 157 9.00 -12.54 1.25
C GLU A 157 8.17 -13.48 0.37
N ARG A 158 8.13 -13.25 -0.94
CA ARG A 158 7.46 -14.17 -1.89
C ARG A 158 8.12 -15.54 -1.92
N GLN A 159 9.43 -15.61 -1.79
CA GLN A 159 10.14 -16.89 -1.69
C GLN A 159 9.82 -17.61 -0.39
N ALA A 160 9.88 -16.93 0.74
CA ALA A 160 9.58 -17.52 2.05
C ALA A 160 8.15 -18.08 2.13
N ARG A 161 7.19 -17.43 1.46
CA ARG A 161 5.80 -17.93 1.36
C ARG A 161 5.69 -19.16 0.47
N LYS A 162 6.37 -19.18 -0.68
CA LYS A 162 6.40 -20.34 -1.60
C LYS A 162 7.09 -21.55 -0.99
N GLU A 163 8.01 -21.37 -0.06
CA GLU A 163 8.68 -22.46 0.65
C GLU A 163 7.74 -23.18 1.64
N LYS A 164 6.70 -22.51 2.12
CA LYS A 164 5.63 -23.13 2.93
C LYS A 164 4.64 -23.94 2.08
N ASP A 165 4.55 -23.66 0.80
CA ASP A 165 3.67 -24.37 -0.15
C ASP A 165 4.48 -25.48 -0.86
N VAL A 166 4.32 -26.70 -0.40
CA VAL A 166 4.99 -27.88 -0.94
C VAL A 166 4.61 -28.07 -2.42
N GLY A 167 5.56 -27.82 -3.34
CA GLY A 167 5.43 -28.17 -4.77
C GLY A 167 5.57 -27.03 -5.79
N LYS A 168 5.76 -25.79 -5.39
CA LYS A 168 5.97 -24.68 -6.34
C LYS A 168 7.45 -24.43 -6.65
N ARG A 169 7.76 -24.11 -7.92
CA ARG A 169 9.13 -23.85 -8.40
C ARG A 169 9.81 -22.73 -7.60
N LYS A 170 10.96 -23.01 -7.03
CA LYS A 170 11.80 -22.03 -6.34
C LYS A 170 12.43 -21.07 -7.35
N ILE A 171 12.44 -19.77 -7.05
CA ILE A 171 13.37 -18.83 -7.68
C ILE A 171 14.68 -19.00 -6.92
N THR A 172 15.66 -19.64 -7.57
CA THR A 172 16.85 -20.17 -6.89
C THR A 172 17.98 -19.14 -6.78
N ASP A 173 17.89 -17.97 -7.43
CA ASP A 173 19.01 -17.03 -7.50
C ASP A 173 18.58 -15.56 -7.44
N ILE A 174 18.56 -15.02 -6.21
CA ILE A 174 18.30 -13.60 -5.96
C ILE A 174 19.39 -12.72 -6.60
N ALA A 175 20.64 -13.22 -6.69
CA ALA A 175 21.73 -12.48 -7.31
C ALA A 175 21.51 -12.33 -8.82
N LEU A 176 20.99 -13.36 -9.47
CA LEU A 176 20.61 -13.30 -10.89
C LEU A 176 19.47 -12.30 -11.13
N LEU A 177 18.44 -12.27 -10.27
CA LEU A 177 17.35 -11.30 -10.36
C LEU A 177 17.83 -9.86 -10.17
N LYS A 178 18.72 -9.62 -9.20
CA LYS A 178 19.38 -8.31 -9.02
C LYS A 178 20.19 -7.91 -10.23
N SER A 179 20.87 -8.86 -10.85
CA SER A 179 21.65 -8.65 -12.06
C SER A 179 20.75 -8.26 -13.24
N ILE A 180 19.65 -8.97 -13.45
CA ILE A 180 18.66 -8.68 -14.52
C ILE A 180 18.04 -7.31 -14.32
N ALA A 181 17.60 -6.98 -13.11
CA ALA A 181 16.97 -5.70 -12.81
C ALA A 181 17.91 -4.48 -12.95
N ARG A 182 19.23 -4.68 -12.91
CA ARG A 182 20.22 -3.63 -13.22
C ARG A 182 20.40 -3.37 -14.73
N TYR A 183 19.95 -4.30 -15.56
CA TYR A 183 20.05 -4.20 -17.03
C TYR A 183 18.78 -3.63 -17.69
N LEU A 184 17.68 -3.53 -16.96
CA LEU A 184 16.42 -2.95 -17.38
C LEU A 184 16.31 -1.49 -16.95
#